data_0d4090a3c66d9b5aef401fda983083e6
#
_entry.id   0d4090a3c66d9b5aef401fda983083e6
#
_cell.length_a   1.000
_cell.length_b   1.000
_cell.length_c   1.000
_cell.angle_alpha   90.00
_cell.angle_beta   90.00
_cell.angle_gamma   90.00
#
_symmetry.space_group_name_H-M   'P 1'
#
loop_
_entity.id
_entity.type
_entity.pdbx_description
1 polymer ?
#
loop_
_entity_poly.entity_id
_entity_poly.type
_entity_poly.pdbx_seq_one_letter_code
_entity_poly.pdbx_strand_id
1 'polypeptide(L)'
;TDFFVGVYMTAVEPGEVLTGISIPAPASNQGDAFEAITVGTEGTCIVNVAVSLLCNGRIEDAHVVLGCVSATPVRATGVEEALNGSAPTPQNIDAAMSGLAVSLDPPGDVHASAEYRSHLAEVVTRRAVTAAVGKAVS
;
A
#
# COMPACT_ATOMS: atom_id res chain seq x y z
N THR A 1 -0.61 12.40 -5.86
CA THR A 1 -1.54 13.36 -5.22
C THR A 1 -0.76 14.24 -4.26
N ASP A 2 -0.86 15.52 -4.45
CA ASP A 2 -0.02 16.54 -3.79
C ASP A 2 -0.57 16.95 -2.42
N PHE A 3 -1.42 16.12 -1.80
CA PHE A 3 -2.02 16.42 -0.50
C PHE A 3 -1.04 16.25 0.66
N PHE A 4 -0.23 15.19 0.64
CA PHE A 4 0.80 14.95 1.65
C PHE A 4 2.12 15.57 1.18
N VAL A 5 2.59 16.61 1.86
CA VAL A 5 3.80 17.36 1.48
C VAL A 5 5.01 17.05 2.35
N GLY A 6 4.83 16.36 3.47
CA GLY A 6 5.91 15.95 4.37
C GLY A 6 5.41 15.30 5.64
N VAL A 7 6.31 15.05 6.58
CA VAL A 7 5.99 14.48 7.89
C VAL A 7 5.08 15.45 8.67
N TYR A 8 3.88 14.99 9.01
CA TYR A 8 2.82 15.80 9.65
C TYR A 8 2.43 17.06 8.86
N MET A 9 2.70 17.11 7.56
CA MET A 9 2.40 18.25 6.71
C MET A 9 1.49 17.86 5.55
N THR A 10 0.46 18.63 5.36
CA THR A 10 -0.47 18.51 4.23
C THR A 10 -0.53 19.82 3.44
N ALA A 11 -1.17 19.81 2.27
CA ALA A 11 -1.39 20.97 1.42
C ALA A 11 -2.48 21.93 1.96
N VAL A 12 -3.08 21.63 3.12
CA VAL A 12 -4.09 22.50 3.76
C VAL A 12 -3.39 23.72 4.36
N GLU A 13 -3.77 24.91 3.90
CA GLU A 13 -3.20 26.18 4.35
C GLU A 13 -3.91 26.75 5.60
N PRO A 14 -3.28 27.69 6.33
CA PRO A 14 -3.94 28.36 7.45
C PRO A 14 -5.25 29.02 7.02
N GLY A 15 -6.33 28.66 7.70
CA GLY A 15 -7.68 29.15 7.39
C GLY A 15 -8.48 28.24 6.47
N GLU A 16 -7.89 27.18 5.96
CA GLU A 16 -8.59 26.14 5.18
C GLU A 16 -9.07 24.99 6.07
N VAL A 17 -10.12 24.32 5.63
CA VAL A 17 -10.71 23.14 6.28
C VAL A 17 -10.99 22.08 5.22
N LEU A 18 -10.52 20.86 5.44
CA LEU A 18 -10.92 19.70 4.63
C LEU A 18 -12.40 19.41 4.88
N THR A 19 -13.26 19.64 3.89
CA THR A 19 -14.71 19.52 4.01
C THR A 19 -15.25 18.15 3.67
N GLY A 20 -14.48 17.30 2.99
CA GLY A 20 -14.92 15.96 2.66
C GLY A 20 -13.94 15.19 1.79
N ILE A 21 -14.14 13.87 1.74
CA ILE A 21 -13.44 12.93 0.86
C ILE A 21 -14.52 12.18 0.09
N SER A 22 -14.40 12.13 -1.25
CA SER A 22 -15.32 11.37 -2.11
C SER A 22 -14.65 10.06 -2.52
N ILE A 23 -15.28 8.95 -2.20
CA ILE A 23 -14.84 7.61 -2.58
C ILE A 23 -15.86 7.04 -3.56
N PRO A 24 -15.45 6.66 -4.79
CA PRO A 24 -16.34 6.00 -5.74
C PRO A 24 -16.91 4.69 -5.17
N ALA A 25 -18.12 4.31 -5.62
CA ALA A 25 -18.65 3.00 -5.28
C ALA A 25 -17.75 1.90 -5.90
N PRO A 26 -17.48 0.81 -5.18
CA PRO A 26 -16.64 -0.26 -5.71
C PRO A 26 -17.31 -0.97 -6.88
N ALA A 27 -16.51 -1.42 -7.85
CA ALA A 27 -16.98 -2.30 -8.91
C ALA A 27 -17.23 -3.73 -8.37
N SER A 28 -18.04 -4.52 -9.07
CA SER A 28 -18.40 -5.87 -8.62
C SER A 28 -17.21 -6.86 -8.58
N ASN A 29 -16.17 -6.57 -9.37
CA ASN A 29 -14.92 -7.34 -9.43
C ASN A 29 -13.74 -6.61 -8.76
N GLN A 30 -14.03 -5.64 -7.88
CA GLN A 30 -13.01 -4.92 -7.11
C GLN A 30 -12.70 -5.64 -5.81
N GLY A 31 -11.42 -5.74 -5.51
CA GLY A 31 -10.94 -6.21 -4.22
C GLY A 31 -10.09 -5.15 -3.54
N ASP A 32 -10.46 -4.84 -2.29
CA ASP A 32 -9.75 -3.88 -1.44
C ASP A 32 -9.21 -4.58 -0.21
N ALA A 33 -7.97 -4.26 0.17
CA ALA A 33 -7.36 -4.77 1.38
C ALA A 33 -6.52 -3.70 2.08
N PHE A 34 -6.48 -3.79 3.40
CA PHE A 34 -5.58 -3.02 4.24
C PHE A 34 -4.89 -3.98 5.21
N GLU A 35 -3.57 -3.95 5.24
CA GLU A 35 -2.75 -4.74 6.14
C GLU A 35 -1.78 -3.83 6.88
N ALA A 36 -1.53 -4.11 8.15
CA ALA A 36 -0.59 -3.34 8.96
C ALA A 36 0.15 -4.23 9.96
N ILE A 37 1.39 -3.85 10.24
CA ILE A 37 2.16 -4.35 11.38
C ILE A 37 2.31 -3.21 12.38
N THR A 38 1.87 -3.45 13.61
CA THR A 38 1.94 -2.49 14.71
C THR A 38 2.69 -3.06 15.91
N VAL A 39 3.24 -2.19 16.74
CA VAL A 39 3.84 -2.58 18.02
C VAL A 39 3.19 -1.81 19.17
N GLY A 40 3.27 -2.41 20.35
CA GLY A 40 2.70 -1.86 21.57
C GLY A 40 1.19 -1.90 21.63
N THR A 41 0.65 -1.59 22.79
CA THR A 41 -0.80 -1.56 23.06
C THR A 41 -1.50 -0.38 22.37
N GLU A 42 -0.77 0.68 22.08
CA GLU A 42 -1.27 1.89 21.40
C GLU A 42 -1.30 1.75 19.87
N GLY A 43 -0.79 0.62 19.34
CA GLY A 43 -0.86 0.32 17.92
C GLY A 43 0.05 1.20 17.04
N THR A 44 1.26 1.55 17.52
CA THR A 44 2.22 2.29 16.70
C THR A 44 2.52 1.52 15.42
N CYS A 45 2.24 2.13 14.28
CA CYS A 45 2.38 1.50 12.98
C CYS A 45 3.85 1.42 12.55
N ILE A 46 4.32 0.23 12.22
CA ILE A 46 5.67 0.00 11.66
C ILE A 46 5.61 0.11 10.13
N VAL A 47 4.67 -0.60 9.52
CA VAL A 47 4.38 -0.57 8.08
C VAL A 47 2.89 -0.82 7.89
N ASN A 48 2.25 -0.09 7.01
CA ASN A 48 0.92 -0.43 6.52
C ASN A 48 0.86 -0.38 4.99
N VAL A 49 -0.10 -1.12 4.45
CA VAL A 49 -0.32 -1.20 2.99
C VAL A 49 -1.82 -1.20 2.72
N ALA A 50 -2.23 -0.33 1.83
CA ALA A 50 -3.56 -0.33 1.24
C ALA A 50 -3.47 -0.77 -0.22
N VAL A 51 -4.34 -1.70 -0.61
CA VAL A 51 -4.43 -2.23 -1.97
C VAL A 51 -5.86 -2.10 -2.45
N SER A 52 -6.02 -1.62 -3.69
CA SER A 52 -7.27 -1.72 -4.46
C SER A 52 -6.92 -2.23 -5.85
N LEU A 53 -7.66 -3.20 -6.36
CA LEU A 53 -7.47 -3.76 -7.70
C LEU A 53 -8.78 -4.29 -8.26
N LEU A 54 -8.83 -4.39 -9.58
CA LEU A 54 -9.87 -5.13 -10.29
C LEU A 54 -9.33 -6.50 -10.69
N CYS A 55 -10.20 -7.52 -10.70
CA CYS A 55 -9.85 -8.84 -11.20
C CYS A 55 -10.95 -9.42 -12.10
N ASN A 56 -10.57 -9.74 -13.34
CA ASN A 56 -11.43 -10.40 -14.31
C ASN A 56 -10.59 -11.46 -15.06
N GLY A 57 -10.17 -12.50 -14.33
CA GLY A 57 -9.21 -13.50 -14.81
C GLY A 57 -7.76 -12.96 -14.88
N ARG A 58 -7.59 -11.65 -14.88
CA ARG A 58 -6.32 -10.94 -14.74
C ARG A 58 -6.48 -9.79 -13.76
N ILE A 59 -5.37 -9.38 -13.14
CA ILE A 59 -5.33 -8.20 -12.28
C ILE A 59 -5.31 -6.96 -13.19
N GLU A 60 -6.18 -6.01 -12.90
CA GLU A 60 -6.32 -4.76 -13.62
C GLU A 60 -6.44 -3.62 -12.61
N ASP A 61 -6.03 -2.42 -13.02
CA ASP A 61 -6.12 -1.18 -12.24
C ASP A 61 -5.61 -1.32 -10.79
N ALA A 62 -4.45 -1.98 -10.63
CA ALA A 62 -3.87 -2.19 -9.32
C ALA A 62 -3.30 -0.88 -8.76
N HIS A 63 -3.72 -0.55 -7.54
CA HIS A 63 -3.21 0.54 -6.73
C HIS A 63 -2.66 -0.02 -5.42
N VAL A 64 -1.38 0.24 -5.15
CA VAL A 64 -0.68 -0.24 -3.96
C VAL A 64 0.01 0.92 -3.28
N VAL A 65 -0.45 1.28 -2.09
CA VAL A 65 0.07 2.42 -1.32
C VAL A 65 0.60 1.94 0.02
N LEU A 66 1.84 2.33 0.33
CA LEU A 66 2.50 2.02 1.59
C LEU A 66 2.57 3.26 2.49
N GLY A 67 2.36 3.06 3.78
CA GLY A 67 2.60 4.04 4.82
C GLY A 67 3.71 3.61 5.78
N CYS A 68 4.29 4.57 6.48
CA CYS A 68 5.39 4.41 7.45
C CYS A 68 6.73 3.94 6.83
N VAL A 69 6.88 4.03 5.52
CA VAL A 69 8.11 3.67 4.77
C VAL A 69 8.77 4.87 4.10
N SER A 70 8.26 6.06 4.33
CA SER A 70 8.79 7.35 3.86
C SER A 70 8.15 8.49 4.67
N ALA A 71 8.55 9.72 4.39
CA ALA A 71 7.93 10.94 4.97
C ALA A 71 6.45 11.12 4.59
N THR A 72 6.04 10.57 3.46
CA THR A 72 4.65 10.58 2.95
C THR A 72 4.24 9.19 2.49
N PRO A 73 2.94 8.89 2.33
CA PRO A 73 2.51 7.65 1.70
C PRO A 73 3.13 7.48 0.30
N VAL A 74 3.60 6.27 0.00
CA VAL A 74 4.31 5.94 -1.24
C VAL A 74 3.48 4.98 -2.08
N ARG A 75 3.29 5.28 -3.37
CA ARG A 75 2.76 4.33 -4.35
C ARG A 75 3.87 3.39 -4.83
N ALA A 76 3.62 2.09 -4.74
CA ALA A 76 4.53 1.06 -5.24
C ALA A 76 4.31 0.84 -6.75
N THR A 77 4.63 1.84 -7.58
CA THR A 77 4.35 1.80 -9.02
C THR A 77 4.97 0.60 -9.73
N GLY A 78 6.17 0.18 -9.35
CA GLY A 78 6.78 -1.03 -9.91
C GLY A 78 6.01 -2.31 -9.59
N VAL A 79 5.39 -2.41 -8.39
CA VAL A 79 4.52 -3.52 -8.03
C VAL A 79 3.22 -3.45 -8.84
N GLU A 80 2.62 -2.27 -8.96
CA GLU A 80 1.39 -2.05 -9.73
C GLU A 80 1.58 -2.44 -11.21
N GLU A 81 2.70 -2.02 -11.82
CA GLU A 81 3.05 -2.35 -13.20
C GLU A 81 3.24 -3.86 -13.40
N ALA A 82 3.89 -4.55 -12.46
CA ALA A 82 4.11 -5.99 -12.53
C ALA A 82 2.82 -6.80 -12.32
N LEU A 83 1.88 -6.28 -11.52
CA LEU A 83 0.59 -6.93 -11.28
C LEU A 83 -0.37 -6.73 -12.46
N ASN A 84 -0.43 -5.54 -13.04
CA ASN A 84 -1.39 -5.22 -14.10
C ASN A 84 -1.19 -6.10 -15.35
N GLY A 85 -2.28 -6.77 -15.78
CA GLY A 85 -2.29 -7.73 -16.88
C GLY A 85 -1.85 -9.14 -16.48
N SER A 86 -1.31 -9.36 -15.27
CA SER A 86 -0.88 -10.68 -14.81
C SER A 86 -2.07 -11.54 -14.35
N ALA A 87 -1.91 -12.86 -14.39
CA ALA A 87 -2.86 -13.77 -13.75
C ALA A 87 -2.73 -13.67 -12.21
N PRO A 88 -3.84 -13.75 -11.44
CA PRO A 88 -3.86 -13.60 -9.99
C PRO A 88 -3.34 -14.86 -9.28
N THR A 89 -2.11 -15.28 -9.58
CA THR A 89 -1.47 -16.46 -8.99
C THR A 89 -0.45 -16.07 -7.93
N PRO A 90 -0.21 -16.93 -6.92
CA PRO A 90 0.82 -16.67 -5.91
C PRO A 90 2.19 -16.37 -6.53
N GLN A 91 2.57 -17.08 -7.61
CA GLN A 91 3.84 -16.89 -8.29
C GLN A 91 3.98 -15.49 -8.91
N ASN A 92 2.93 -14.98 -9.55
CA ASN A 92 2.93 -13.65 -10.14
C ASN A 92 2.92 -12.56 -9.07
N ILE A 93 2.19 -12.77 -7.97
CA ILE A 93 2.20 -11.88 -6.82
C ILE A 93 3.60 -11.83 -6.20
N ASP A 94 4.25 -12.98 -5.99
CA ASP A 94 5.61 -13.04 -5.46
C ASP A 94 6.61 -12.35 -6.39
N ALA A 95 6.50 -12.57 -7.70
CA ALA A 95 7.36 -11.92 -8.69
C ALA A 95 7.19 -10.39 -8.69
N ALA A 96 5.97 -9.89 -8.48
CA ALA A 96 5.70 -8.46 -8.42
C ALA A 96 6.35 -7.75 -7.22
N MET A 97 6.69 -8.49 -6.15
CA MET A 97 7.39 -7.93 -4.99
C MET A 97 8.88 -7.66 -5.27
N SER A 98 9.41 -8.18 -6.40
CA SER A 98 10.83 -8.03 -6.72
C SER A 98 11.24 -6.56 -6.81
N GLY A 99 12.25 -6.18 -6.03
CA GLY A 99 12.77 -4.81 -6.01
C GLY A 99 12.00 -3.82 -5.12
N LEU A 100 10.85 -4.18 -4.54
CA LEU A 100 10.09 -3.28 -3.69
C LEU A 100 10.92 -2.80 -2.50
N ALA A 101 11.54 -3.69 -1.74
CA ALA A 101 12.34 -3.34 -0.56
C ALA A 101 13.50 -2.37 -0.89
N VAL A 102 14.12 -2.53 -2.06
CA VAL A 102 15.24 -1.69 -2.50
C VAL A 102 14.78 -0.32 -3.01
N SER A 103 13.52 -0.20 -3.46
CA SER A 103 12.96 1.06 -3.95
C SER A 103 12.52 2.00 -2.82
N LEU A 104 12.51 1.53 -1.57
CA LEU A 104 12.07 2.28 -0.40
C LEU A 104 13.27 2.82 0.37
N ASP A 105 13.05 3.96 1.04
CA ASP A 105 14.01 4.59 1.95
C ASP A 105 13.31 4.91 3.30
N PRO A 106 12.93 3.88 4.07
CA PRO A 106 12.20 4.08 5.30
C PRO A 106 13.08 4.66 6.40
N PRO A 107 12.53 5.49 7.30
CA PRO A 107 13.24 5.96 8.48
C PRO A 107 13.45 4.81 9.47
N GLY A 108 14.60 4.79 10.16
CA GLY A 108 14.78 3.99 11.37
C GLY A 108 14.37 4.77 12.61
N ASP A 109 13.80 4.07 13.61
CA ASP A 109 13.44 4.64 14.91
C ASP A 109 13.58 3.60 16.03
N VAL A 110 13.10 3.94 17.25
CA VAL A 110 13.15 3.06 18.43
C VAL A 110 12.30 1.79 18.30
N HIS A 111 11.37 1.75 17.34
CA HIS A 111 10.44 0.64 17.14
C HIS A 111 10.91 -0.32 16.04
N ALA A 112 11.60 0.20 15.00
CA ALA A 112 12.05 -0.62 13.89
C ALA A 112 13.23 0.04 13.15
N SER A 113 14.19 -0.77 12.72
CA SER A 113 15.24 -0.30 11.81
C SER A 113 14.69 -0.08 10.39
N ALA A 114 15.37 0.75 9.60
CA ALA A 114 15.05 0.96 8.18
C ALA A 114 15.03 -0.36 7.40
N GLU A 115 16.04 -1.21 7.61
CA GLU A 115 16.13 -2.53 6.96
C GLU A 115 14.92 -3.43 7.30
N TYR A 116 14.52 -3.44 8.57
CA TYR A 116 13.36 -4.22 8.99
C TYR A 116 12.05 -3.70 8.39
N ARG A 117 11.90 -2.36 8.29
CA ARG A 117 10.73 -1.76 7.61
C ARG A 117 10.68 -2.11 6.13
N SER A 118 11.82 -2.08 5.42
CA SER A 118 11.91 -2.49 4.02
C SER A 118 11.51 -3.96 3.83
N HIS A 119 11.98 -4.84 4.69
CA HIS A 119 11.59 -6.25 4.68
C HIS A 119 10.09 -6.44 4.96
N LEU A 120 9.57 -5.77 5.99
CA LEU A 120 8.14 -5.85 6.32
C LEU A 120 7.26 -5.28 5.20
N ALA A 121 7.69 -4.21 4.53
CA ALA A 121 6.96 -3.63 3.40
C ALA A 121 6.67 -4.69 2.33
N GLU A 122 7.65 -5.50 1.96
CA GLU A 122 7.48 -6.60 0.99
C GLU A 122 6.49 -7.67 1.51
N VAL A 123 6.66 -8.12 2.76
CA VAL A 123 5.80 -9.14 3.36
C VAL A 123 4.35 -8.68 3.47
N VAL A 124 4.14 -7.45 3.95
CA VAL A 124 2.79 -6.88 4.16
C VAL A 124 2.13 -6.57 2.82
N THR A 125 2.87 -6.08 1.82
CA THR A 125 2.34 -5.85 0.47
C THR A 125 1.86 -7.16 -0.16
N ARG A 126 2.65 -8.22 -0.07
CA ARG A 126 2.25 -9.55 -0.57
C ARG A 126 0.95 -10.03 0.06
N ARG A 127 0.80 -9.88 1.39
CA ARG A 127 -0.42 -10.26 2.11
C ARG A 127 -1.62 -9.43 1.66
N ALA A 128 -1.46 -8.11 1.56
CA ALA A 128 -2.52 -7.20 1.15
C ALA A 128 -2.99 -7.49 -0.29
N VAL A 129 -2.05 -7.69 -1.23
CA VAL A 129 -2.39 -8.05 -2.63
C VAL A 129 -3.13 -9.39 -2.68
N THR A 130 -2.65 -10.40 -1.93
CA THR A 130 -3.31 -11.71 -1.88
C THR A 130 -4.74 -11.60 -1.33
N ALA A 131 -4.93 -10.81 -0.27
CA ALA A 131 -6.25 -10.58 0.33
C ALA A 131 -7.19 -9.81 -0.62
N ALA A 132 -6.67 -8.79 -1.34
CA ALA A 132 -7.44 -8.04 -2.31
C ALA A 132 -7.88 -8.90 -3.50
N VAL A 133 -6.98 -9.72 -4.05
CA VAL A 133 -7.31 -10.70 -5.10
C VAL A 133 -8.41 -11.66 -4.63
N GLY A 134 -8.29 -12.20 -3.40
CA GLY A 134 -9.29 -13.11 -2.86
C GLY A 134 -10.70 -12.48 -2.78
N LYS A 135 -10.80 -11.18 -2.50
CA LYS A 135 -12.08 -10.46 -2.47
C LYS A 135 -12.62 -10.13 -3.86
N ALA A 136 -11.74 -9.81 -4.81
CA ALA A 136 -12.13 -9.45 -6.17
C ALA A 136 -12.69 -10.64 -6.97
N VAL A 137 -12.34 -11.88 -6.59
CA VAL A 137 -12.79 -13.11 -7.26
C VAL A 137 -13.90 -13.85 -6.51
N SER A 138 -14.39 -13.29 -5.38
CA SER A 138 -15.49 -13.83 -4.58
C SER A 138 -16.84 -13.39 -5.12
#